data_a06895dbf4234b3721c6b4eedd91f10e
#
_entry.id   a06895dbf4234b3721c6b4eedd91f10e
#
_cell.length_a   1.000
_cell.length_b   1.000
_cell.length_c   1.000
_cell.angle_alpha   90.00
_cell.angle_beta   90.00
_cell.angle_gamma   90.00
#
_symmetry.space_group_name_H-M   'P 1'
#
loop_
_entity.id
_entity.type
_entity.pdbx_description
1 polymer ?
#
loop_
_entity_poly.entity_id
_entity_poly.type
_entity_poly.pdbx_seq_one_letter_code
_entity_poly.pdbx_strand_id
1 'polypeptide(L)'
;MSPDKSYERKIKIIMLQSQLQSIVEKFAVSATVSTIRPLGSGLINDTYLVVTEEKDQPDYVLQRINHEVFPDVDMVMRNIAIVTRHIRERLIAQGETDLRHHVLEFLPTVEDANRLYAEVDGHYWRLMVFIDHAVTKQEVNPESAHAAGQSFGHFQAMLADVPCQLGETIKDFHNMEFRIEQLKQACVEDRAGRFDEPAVQELLEQLGKRAEAMTEAERLGREGKLPKRVCHCDTKVNNMLFSEDGSEVLCVIDLDTVMPSFIFSDYGDFLRTAASTAAEDEPDFSKIQFRQDVFQAFTKGYLASARSFLTPLEIQMLPYAVVLFPYMQSVRFLWDYLNGDGYWKVQYPTHNLVRAQNQFELVKRVEEAMPAIKAFINSQLN
;
A
#
# COMPACT_ATOMS: atom_id res chain seq x y z
N MET A 1 -14.39 26.15 -40.97
CA MET A 1 -13.01 25.72 -40.62
C MET A 1 -13.06 25.12 -39.22
N SER A 2 -12.85 23.83 -39.11
CA SER A 2 -12.77 23.15 -37.80
C SER A 2 -11.49 23.64 -37.08
N PRO A 3 -11.58 24.05 -35.80
CA PRO A 3 -10.35 24.41 -35.06
C PRO A 3 -9.36 23.26 -35.09
N ASP A 4 -8.10 23.63 -35.33
CA ASP A 4 -7.01 22.64 -35.40
C ASP A 4 -6.86 21.93 -34.05
N LYS A 5 -7.22 20.66 -33.98
CA LYS A 5 -7.12 19.83 -32.76
C LYS A 5 -5.73 19.87 -32.12
N SER A 6 -4.68 20.18 -32.90
CA SER A 6 -3.32 20.33 -32.38
C SER A 6 -3.16 21.63 -31.60
N TYR A 7 -3.82 22.69 -31.99
CA TYR A 7 -3.82 23.99 -31.33
C TYR A 7 -4.60 23.95 -30.01
N GLU A 8 -5.79 23.34 -30.02
CA GLU A 8 -6.58 23.13 -28.80
C GLU A 8 -5.84 22.26 -27.77
N ARG A 9 -5.17 21.20 -28.23
CA ARG A 9 -4.34 20.35 -27.37
C ARG A 9 -3.17 21.12 -26.75
N LYS A 10 -2.48 21.99 -27.52
CA LYS A 10 -1.40 22.84 -26.99
C LYS A 10 -1.90 23.84 -25.95
N ILE A 11 -3.03 24.50 -26.20
CA ILE A 11 -3.64 25.44 -25.24
C ILE A 11 -3.98 24.70 -23.93
N LYS A 12 -4.61 23.51 -24.01
CA LYS A 12 -4.98 22.73 -22.84
C LYS A 12 -3.75 22.30 -22.03
N ILE A 13 -2.64 21.96 -22.68
CA ILE A 13 -1.37 21.61 -22.01
C ILE A 13 -0.79 22.85 -21.32
N ILE A 14 -0.78 24.02 -21.97
CA ILE A 14 -0.24 25.27 -21.40
C ILE A 14 -1.09 25.70 -20.20
N MET A 15 -2.40 25.64 -20.30
CA MET A 15 -3.31 25.97 -19.19
C MET A 15 -3.10 25.03 -18.00
N LEU A 16 -2.93 23.73 -18.26
CA LEU A 16 -2.64 22.74 -17.21
C LEU A 16 -1.30 23.02 -16.53
N GLN A 17 -0.26 23.33 -17.29
CA GLN A 17 1.07 23.68 -16.73
C GLN A 17 1.00 24.95 -15.88
N SER A 18 0.34 26.02 -16.36
CA SER A 18 0.15 27.25 -15.58
C SER A 18 -0.60 27.00 -14.27
N GLN A 19 -1.62 26.17 -14.31
CA GLN A 19 -2.38 25.80 -13.10
C GLN A 19 -1.52 25.00 -12.12
N LEU A 20 -0.77 24.00 -12.58
CA LEU A 20 0.14 23.22 -11.73
C LEU A 20 1.26 24.08 -11.14
N GLN A 21 1.80 25.04 -11.92
CA GLN A 21 2.78 26.01 -11.44
C GLN A 21 2.23 26.82 -10.27
N SER A 22 1.02 27.36 -10.38
CA SER A 22 0.38 28.15 -9.30
C SER A 22 0.12 27.31 -8.04
N ILE A 23 -0.04 26.00 -8.18
CA ILE A 23 -0.17 25.08 -7.05
C ILE A 23 1.19 24.86 -6.38
N VAL A 24 2.28 24.67 -7.16
CA VAL A 24 3.65 24.52 -6.61
C VAL A 24 4.05 25.77 -5.81
N GLU A 25 3.66 26.98 -6.27
CA GLU A 25 3.92 28.26 -5.58
C GLU A 25 3.25 28.37 -4.21
N LYS A 26 2.30 27.48 -3.86
CA LYS A 26 1.75 27.40 -2.51
C LYS A 26 2.70 26.76 -1.50
N PHE A 27 3.77 26.13 -1.95
CA PHE A 27 4.73 25.45 -1.10
C PHE A 27 6.06 26.20 -1.00
N ALA A 28 6.81 25.97 0.06
CA ALA A 28 8.10 26.64 0.33
C ALA A 28 9.22 26.10 -0.56
N VAL A 29 9.07 26.23 -1.88
CA VAL A 29 10.08 25.89 -2.88
C VAL A 29 11.03 27.06 -3.04
N SER A 30 12.35 26.80 -2.91
CA SER A 30 13.40 27.82 -3.11
C SER A 30 13.98 27.85 -4.51
N ALA A 31 13.69 26.82 -5.33
CA ALA A 31 14.21 26.64 -6.67
C ALA A 31 13.26 27.18 -7.75
N THR A 32 13.80 27.53 -8.90
CA THR A 32 13.03 27.91 -10.10
C THR A 32 12.49 26.65 -10.77
N VAL A 33 11.18 26.59 -10.97
CA VAL A 33 10.54 25.45 -11.66
C VAL A 33 10.73 25.58 -13.18
N SER A 34 11.37 24.59 -13.79
CA SER A 34 11.59 24.50 -15.23
C SER A 34 10.41 23.86 -15.95
N THR A 35 9.97 22.66 -15.51
CA THR A 35 8.87 21.94 -16.14
C THR A 35 8.09 21.10 -15.11
N ILE A 36 6.81 20.86 -15.41
CA ILE A 36 5.96 19.94 -14.63
C ILE A 36 5.39 18.91 -15.60
N ARG A 37 5.59 17.62 -15.31
CA ARG A 37 5.14 16.53 -16.18
C ARG A 37 4.57 15.37 -15.36
N PRO A 38 3.61 14.59 -15.90
CA PRO A 38 3.10 13.41 -15.21
C PRO A 38 4.23 12.45 -14.80
N LEU A 39 4.14 11.88 -13.60
CA LEU A 39 5.07 10.91 -13.06
C LEU A 39 4.32 9.61 -12.71
N GLY A 40 4.67 8.52 -13.41
CA GLY A 40 4.06 7.21 -13.17
C GLY A 40 2.60 7.11 -13.64
N SER A 41 1.96 6.00 -13.25
CA SER A 41 0.57 5.68 -13.55
C SER A 41 -0.21 5.35 -12.27
N GLY A 42 -0.06 6.19 -11.23
CA GLY A 42 -0.73 5.99 -9.96
C GLY A 42 -2.25 5.78 -10.14
N LEU A 43 -2.80 4.77 -9.46
CA LEU A 43 -4.22 4.42 -9.59
C LEU A 43 -5.13 5.31 -8.74
N ILE A 44 -4.60 5.89 -7.67
CA ILE A 44 -5.36 6.65 -6.66
C ILE A 44 -5.08 8.15 -6.78
N ASN A 45 -3.82 8.55 -6.67
CA ASN A 45 -3.39 9.95 -6.69
C ASN A 45 -2.87 10.35 -8.07
N ASP A 46 -3.15 11.58 -8.51
CA ASP A 46 -2.47 12.16 -9.68
C ASP A 46 -1.09 12.67 -9.25
N THR A 47 -0.05 12.23 -9.94
CA THR A 47 1.33 12.49 -9.55
C THR A 47 2.09 13.16 -10.70
N TYR A 48 2.87 14.19 -10.37
CA TYR A 48 3.64 14.98 -11.31
C TYR A 48 5.08 15.15 -10.81
N LEU A 49 6.05 15.06 -11.71
CA LEU A 49 7.42 15.47 -11.46
C LEU A 49 7.55 16.96 -11.75
N VAL A 50 8.06 17.70 -10.79
CA VAL A 50 8.40 19.12 -10.87
C VAL A 50 9.90 19.22 -11.00
N VAL A 51 10.39 19.57 -12.18
CA VAL A 51 11.82 19.69 -12.49
C VAL A 51 12.28 21.11 -12.21
N THR A 52 13.41 21.27 -11.53
CA THR A 52 14.02 22.57 -11.22
C THR A 52 15.10 22.95 -12.25
N GLU A 53 15.44 24.25 -12.32
CA GLU A 53 16.51 24.75 -13.23
C GLU A 53 17.89 24.58 -12.61
N GLU A 54 17.97 24.72 -11.29
CA GLU A 54 19.22 24.73 -10.55
C GLU A 54 19.68 23.29 -10.28
N LYS A 55 20.89 22.95 -10.71
CA LYS A 55 21.47 21.59 -10.57
C LYS A 55 21.78 21.16 -9.13
N ASP A 56 21.93 22.12 -8.24
CA ASP A 56 22.20 21.91 -6.81
C ASP A 56 20.92 21.87 -5.96
N GLN A 57 19.77 22.06 -6.60
CA GLN A 57 18.45 21.96 -5.97
C GLN A 57 17.77 20.64 -6.34
N PRO A 58 16.94 20.08 -5.44
CA PRO A 58 16.20 18.87 -5.75
C PRO A 58 15.06 19.15 -6.73
N ASP A 59 14.70 18.15 -7.51
CA ASP A 59 13.39 18.05 -8.13
C ASP A 59 12.34 17.69 -7.06
N TYR A 60 11.04 17.85 -7.41
CA TYR A 60 9.97 17.58 -6.47
C TYR A 60 8.89 16.68 -7.09
N VAL A 61 8.09 16.06 -6.24
CA VAL A 61 6.89 15.31 -6.62
C VAL A 61 5.67 16.07 -6.11
N LEU A 62 4.83 16.57 -7.02
CA LEU A 62 3.53 17.16 -6.72
C LEU A 62 2.46 16.07 -6.84
N GLN A 63 1.65 15.91 -5.80
CA GLN A 63 0.54 14.94 -5.82
C GLN A 63 -0.77 15.59 -5.46
N ARG A 64 -1.84 15.25 -6.23
CA ARG A 64 -3.21 15.52 -5.84
C ARG A 64 -3.75 14.35 -5.04
N ILE A 65 -4.07 14.59 -3.78
CA ILE A 65 -4.62 13.59 -2.87
C ILE A 65 -6.06 13.27 -3.27
N ASN A 66 -6.37 12.00 -3.43
CA ASN A 66 -7.74 11.55 -3.72
C ASN A 66 -8.57 11.53 -2.41
N HIS A 67 -9.28 12.61 -2.14
CA HIS A 67 -10.10 12.77 -0.94
C HIS A 67 -11.42 11.98 -0.97
N GLU A 68 -11.76 11.33 -2.08
CA GLU A 68 -12.87 10.36 -2.12
C GLU A 68 -12.43 9.03 -1.44
N VAL A 69 -11.14 8.68 -1.56
CA VAL A 69 -10.55 7.51 -0.90
C VAL A 69 -10.10 7.87 0.53
N PHE A 70 -9.54 9.08 0.70
CA PHE A 70 -9.01 9.60 1.96
C PHE A 70 -9.80 10.85 2.39
N PRO A 71 -10.98 10.67 2.98
CA PRO A 71 -11.88 11.81 3.27
C PRO A 71 -11.34 12.76 4.35
N ASP A 72 -10.47 12.29 5.25
CA ASP A 72 -9.79 13.09 6.27
C ASP A 72 -8.33 13.33 5.87
N VAL A 73 -8.11 14.31 4.97
CA VAL A 73 -6.77 14.67 4.49
C VAL A 73 -5.88 15.19 5.62
N ASP A 74 -6.44 15.89 6.61
CA ASP A 74 -5.71 16.34 7.80
C ASP A 74 -5.13 15.15 8.57
N MET A 75 -5.91 14.09 8.76
CA MET A 75 -5.44 12.86 9.43
C MET A 75 -4.33 12.18 8.63
N VAL A 76 -4.51 12.01 7.32
CA VAL A 76 -3.50 11.40 6.44
C VAL A 76 -2.18 12.16 6.55
N MET A 77 -2.21 13.48 6.36
CA MET A 77 -0.99 14.29 6.37
C MET A 77 -0.36 14.40 7.78
N ARG A 78 -1.17 14.38 8.83
CA ARG A 78 -0.68 14.30 10.21
C ARG A 78 0.04 12.97 10.49
N ASN A 79 -0.54 11.83 10.07
CA ASN A 79 0.11 10.52 10.21
C ASN A 79 1.46 10.51 9.47
N ILE A 80 1.48 10.96 8.22
CA ILE A 80 2.69 11.05 7.39
C ILE A 80 3.74 11.93 8.08
N ALA A 81 3.37 13.13 8.56
CA ALA A 81 4.29 14.04 9.24
C ALA A 81 4.91 13.43 10.51
N ILE A 82 4.11 12.71 11.28
CA ILE A 82 4.58 12.02 12.50
C ILE A 82 5.58 10.92 12.12
N VAL A 83 5.21 10.07 11.17
CA VAL A 83 6.00 8.91 10.74
C VAL A 83 7.32 9.36 10.11
N THR A 84 7.28 10.28 9.16
CA THR A 84 8.50 10.74 8.47
C THR A 84 9.46 11.47 9.41
N ARG A 85 8.94 12.30 10.30
CA ARG A 85 9.75 12.96 11.34
C ARG A 85 10.40 11.94 12.27
N HIS A 86 9.63 10.95 12.77
CA HIS A 86 10.16 9.94 13.69
C HIS A 86 11.24 9.09 13.03
N ILE A 87 11.02 8.64 11.78
CA ILE A 87 12.03 7.92 10.99
C ILE A 87 13.29 8.78 10.82
N ARG A 88 13.13 10.06 10.44
CA ARG A 88 14.25 10.99 10.28
C ARG A 88 15.08 11.13 11.55
N GLU A 89 14.43 11.30 12.70
CA GLU A 89 15.11 11.39 14.01
C GLU A 89 15.87 10.11 14.34
N ARG A 90 15.30 8.93 14.04
CA ARG A 90 15.95 7.63 14.21
C ARG A 90 17.17 7.45 13.31
N LEU A 91 17.06 7.79 12.03
CA LEU A 91 18.17 7.74 11.07
C LEU A 91 19.32 8.63 11.52
N ILE A 92 19.04 9.87 11.94
CA ILE A 92 20.06 10.79 12.50
C ILE A 92 20.74 10.17 13.73
N ALA A 93 19.96 9.59 14.65
CA ALA A 93 20.52 8.95 15.85
C ALA A 93 21.39 7.72 15.53
N GLN A 94 21.17 7.07 14.39
CA GLN A 94 21.97 5.96 13.88
C GLN A 94 23.22 6.44 13.10
N GLY A 95 23.36 7.76 12.89
CA GLY A 95 24.49 8.34 12.16
C GLY A 95 24.31 8.42 10.65
N GLU A 96 23.06 8.24 10.16
CA GLU A 96 22.76 8.41 8.74
C GLU A 96 22.90 9.88 8.34
N THR A 97 23.59 10.11 7.23
CA THR A 97 23.85 11.45 6.68
C THR A 97 23.08 11.74 5.41
N ASP A 98 22.68 10.69 4.69
CA ASP A 98 21.91 10.79 3.44
C ASP A 98 20.40 10.59 3.71
N LEU A 99 19.83 11.49 4.50
CA LEU A 99 18.42 11.40 4.87
C LEU A 99 17.48 11.53 3.68
N ARG A 100 17.90 12.25 2.63
CA ARG A 100 17.08 12.52 1.44
C ARG A 100 16.68 11.25 0.70
N HIS A 101 17.55 10.23 0.67
CA HIS A 101 17.28 8.97 -0.01
C HIS A 101 16.59 7.93 0.89
N HIS A 102 16.52 8.13 2.21
CA HIS A 102 16.03 7.13 3.14
C HIS A 102 14.71 7.47 3.85
N VAL A 103 14.23 8.71 3.71
CA VAL A 103 12.92 9.12 4.26
C VAL A 103 12.28 10.20 3.40
N LEU A 104 10.96 10.09 3.16
CA LEU A 104 10.21 11.12 2.43
C LEU A 104 10.25 12.46 3.16
N GLU A 105 10.49 13.53 2.41
CA GLU A 105 10.47 14.91 2.89
C GLU A 105 9.36 15.70 2.21
N PHE A 106 8.36 16.12 2.99
CA PHE A 106 7.24 16.93 2.50
C PHE A 106 7.50 18.40 2.79
N LEU A 107 7.20 19.26 1.82
CA LEU A 107 7.38 20.69 1.95
C LEU A 107 6.17 21.33 2.63
N PRO A 108 6.40 22.27 3.57
CA PRO A 108 5.34 23.06 4.14
C PRO A 108 4.77 24.04 3.12
N THR A 109 3.57 24.55 3.41
CA THR A 109 3.02 25.67 2.63
C THR A 109 3.71 26.99 2.97
N VAL A 110 3.69 27.96 2.06
CA VAL A 110 4.23 29.32 2.31
C VAL A 110 3.43 30.09 3.37
N GLU A 111 2.15 29.73 3.56
CA GLU A 111 1.26 30.39 4.51
C GLU A 111 1.40 29.82 5.93
N ASP A 112 1.72 28.52 6.06
CA ASP A 112 1.84 27.86 7.36
C ASP A 112 2.93 26.77 7.32
N ALA A 113 4.02 27.00 8.03
CA ALA A 113 5.15 26.09 8.12
C ALA A 113 4.83 24.72 8.76
N ASN A 114 3.67 24.57 9.39
CA ASN A 114 3.22 23.29 9.95
C ASN A 114 2.26 22.52 9.02
N ARG A 115 1.81 23.14 7.94
CA ARG A 115 0.85 22.53 7.02
C ARG A 115 1.56 21.99 5.78
N LEU A 116 1.50 20.66 5.59
CA LEU A 116 2.20 19.93 4.52
C LEU A 116 1.30 19.66 3.28
N TYR A 117 0.17 20.34 3.18
CA TYR A 117 -0.72 20.27 2.01
C TYR A 117 -1.42 21.58 1.79
N ALA A 118 -1.82 21.86 0.55
CA ALA A 118 -2.60 23.02 0.14
C ALA A 118 -3.93 22.57 -0.42
N GLU A 119 -5.00 23.35 -0.16
CA GLU A 119 -6.30 23.22 -0.82
C GLU A 119 -6.40 24.25 -1.92
N VAL A 120 -6.66 23.80 -3.16
CA VAL A 120 -6.85 24.67 -4.33
C VAL A 120 -8.05 24.16 -5.12
N ASP A 121 -9.05 25.00 -5.29
CA ASP A 121 -10.28 24.68 -6.05
C ASP A 121 -10.98 23.40 -5.56
N GLY A 122 -11.02 23.17 -4.25
CA GLY A 122 -11.64 21.98 -3.64
C GLY A 122 -10.83 20.68 -3.80
N HIS A 123 -9.59 20.78 -4.25
CA HIS A 123 -8.64 19.67 -4.34
C HIS A 123 -7.47 19.86 -3.39
N TYR A 124 -6.98 18.77 -2.85
CA TYR A 124 -5.87 18.75 -1.88
C TYR A 124 -4.58 18.33 -2.57
N TRP A 125 -3.53 19.10 -2.35
CA TRP A 125 -2.23 18.92 -2.99
C TRP A 125 -1.13 18.87 -1.96
N ARG A 126 -0.13 18.04 -2.19
CA ARG A 126 1.10 17.97 -1.40
C ARG A 126 2.31 17.98 -2.30
N LEU A 127 3.42 18.49 -1.79
CA LEU A 127 4.69 18.54 -2.48
C LEU A 127 5.76 17.86 -1.62
N MET A 128 6.55 16.98 -2.21
CA MET A 128 7.65 16.30 -1.53
C MET A 128 8.90 16.34 -2.40
N VAL A 129 10.06 16.20 -1.76
CA VAL A 129 11.34 16.12 -2.46
C VAL A 129 11.39 14.84 -3.28
N PHE A 130 11.80 14.94 -4.54
CA PHE A 130 12.04 13.79 -5.40
C PHE A 130 13.31 13.06 -4.98
N ILE A 131 13.22 11.74 -4.84
CA ILE A 131 14.36 10.88 -4.57
C ILE A 131 14.94 10.46 -5.92
N ASP A 132 16.07 11.04 -6.27
CA ASP A 132 16.81 10.73 -7.49
C ASP A 132 17.64 9.44 -7.34
N HIS A 133 18.24 8.97 -8.42
CA HIS A 133 19.04 7.73 -8.43
C HIS A 133 18.32 6.50 -7.85
N ALA A 134 17.00 6.50 -7.99
CA ALA A 134 16.12 5.44 -7.46
C ALA A 134 15.18 4.89 -8.53
N VAL A 135 14.89 3.60 -8.46
CA VAL A 135 13.99 2.89 -9.37
C VAL A 135 12.91 2.13 -8.61
N THR A 136 11.73 1.97 -9.22
CA THR A 136 10.70 1.06 -8.73
C THR A 136 10.78 -0.28 -9.44
N LYS A 137 10.42 -1.37 -8.75
CA LYS A 137 10.32 -2.71 -9.35
C LYS A 137 8.85 -3.09 -9.55
N GLN A 138 8.58 -3.85 -10.60
CA GLN A 138 7.26 -4.43 -10.88
C GLN A 138 7.24 -5.93 -10.59
N GLU A 139 8.39 -6.59 -10.76
CA GLU A 139 8.55 -8.02 -10.56
C GLU A 139 9.38 -8.29 -9.31
N VAL A 140 9.05 -9.38 -8.61
CA VAL A 140 9.73 -9.82 -7.41
C VAL A 140 10.45 -11.14 -7.68
N ASN A 141 11.75 -11.15 -7.42
CA ASN A 141 12.57 -12.35 -7.31
C ASN A 141 12.96 -12.57 -5.83
N PRO A 142 13.57 -13.72 -5.46
CA PRO A 142 13.96 -13.97 -4.07
C PRO A 142 14.90 -12.91 -3.48
N GLU A 143 15.80 -12.33 -4.27
CA GLU A 143 16.73 -11.31 -3.79
C GLU A 143 15.99 -10.01 -3.43
N SER A 144 15.15 -9.49 -4.34
CA SER A 144 14.33 -8.31 -4.06
C SER A 144 13.28 -8.56 -2.98
N ALA A 145 12.76 -9.81 -2.86
CA ALA A 145 11.88 -10.19 -1.76
C ALA A 145 12.58 -10.13 -0.40
N HIS A 146 13.83 -10.59 -0.33
CA HIS A 146 14.62 -10.49 0.89
C HIS A 146 14.87 -9.03 1.29
N ALA A 147 15.30 -8.19 0.34
CA ALA A 147 15.50 -6.77 0.57
C ALA A 147 14.20 -6.06 1.00
N ALA A 148 13.08 -6.40 0.36
CA ALA A 148 11.76 -5.90 0.75
C ALA A 148 11.38 -6.30 2.18
N GLY A 149 11.62 -7.56 2.55
CA GLY A 149 11.39 -8.05 3.91
C GLY A 149 12.22 -7.29 4.94
N GLN A 150 13.51 -7.09 4.68
CA GLN A 150 14.38 -6.29 5.54
C GLN A 150 13.87 -4.86 5.69
N SER A 151 13.46 -4.23 4.58
CA SER A 151 13.01 -2.84 4.58
C SER A 151 11.68 -2.66 5.32
N PHE A 152 10.66 -3.48 5.08
CA PHE A 152 9.39 -3.38 5.82
C PHE A 152 9.56 -3.76 7.29
N GLY A 153 10.38 -4.77 7.60
CA GLY A 153 10.72 -5.11 8.99
C GLY A 153 11.45 -3.95 9.70
N HIS A 154 12.36 -3.28 9.01
CA HIS A 154 13.07 -2.11 9.54
C HIS A 154 12.15 -0.90 9.70
N PHE A 155 11.29 -0.63 8.71
CA PHE A 155 10.27 0.41 8.79
C PHE A 155 9.39 0.23 10.03
N GLN A 156 8.85 -0.96 10.28
CA GLN A 156 8.06 -1.23 11.48
C GLN A 156 8.90 -1.14 12.77
N ALA A 157 10.15 -1.60 12.75
CA ALA A 157 11.04 -1.51 13.90
C ALA A 157 11.34 -0.04 14.29
N MET A 158 11.58 0.82 13.30
CA MET A 158 11.76 2.26 13.54
C MET A 158 10.51 2.91 14.14
N LEU A 159 9.32 2.41 13.83
CA LEU A 159 8.03 2.95 14.27
C LEU A 159 7.46 2.26 15.53
N ALA A 160 8.17 1.29 16.11
CA ALA A 160 7.68 0.51 17.23
C ALA A 160 7.43 1.34 18.50
N ASP A 161 8.09 2.48 18.65
CA ASP A 161 8.02 3.41 19.81
C ASP A 161 7.59 4.83 19.43
N VAL A 162 6.83 4.98 18.33
CA VAL A 162 6.22 6.28 17.98
C VAL A 162 5.45 6.82 19.20
N PRO A 163 5.76 8.05 19.68
CA PRO A 163 5.26 8.53 20.97
C PRO A 163 3.80 8.98 20.98
N CYS A 164 3.10 8.84 19.86
CA CYS A 164 1.71 9.27 19.72
C CYS A 164 0.88 8.28 18.91
N GLN A 165 -0.44 8.31 19.17
CA GLN A 165 -1.37 7.45 18.43
C GLN A 165 -1.70 8.07 17.07
N LEU A 166 -1.54 7.29 16.00
CA LEU A 166 -2.00 7.62 14.66
C LEU A 166 -3.50 7.35 14.51
N GLY A 167 -4.16 8.06 13.59
CA GLY A 167 -5.52 7.78 13.18
C GLY A 167 -5.60 6.69 12.10
N GLU A 168 -6.77 6.08 11.93
CA GLU A 168 -7.05 5.16 10.82
C GLU A 168 -7.42 6.00 9.58
N THR A 169 -6.52 6.09 8.60
CA THR A 169 -6.72 6.87 7.36
C THR A 169 -7.85 6.31 6.50
N ILE A 170 -8.05 5.01 6.56
CA ILE A 170 -9.22 4.30 6.05
C ILE A 170 -9.76 3.46 7.20
N LYS A 171 -10.95 3.81 7.69
CA LYS A 171 -11.58 3.12 8.81
C LYS A 171 -11.79 1.64 8.50
N ASP A 172 -11.44 0.77 9.45
CA ASP A 172 -11.59 -0.69 9.35
C ASP A 172 -10.96 -1.29 8.09
N PHE A 173 -9.85 -0.71 7.59
CA PHE A 173 -9.25 -1.08 6.31
C PHE A 173 -8.93 -2.56 6.22
N HIS A 174 -8.21 -3.11 7.20
CA HIS A 174 -7.84 -4.53 7.30
C HIS A 174 -8.52 -5.23 8.49
N ASN A 175 -9.72 -4.77 8.87
CA ASN A 175 -10.55 -5.42 9.88
C ASN A 175 -11.37 -6.54 9.22
N MET A 176 -11.00 -7.80 9.44
CA MET A 176 -11.63 -8.92 8.76
C MET A 176 -13.07 -9.17 9.22
N GLU A 177 -13.41 -8.92 10.49
CA GLU A 177 -14.79 -8.99 10.98
C GLU A 177 -15.69 -8.00 10.22
N PHE A 178 -15.20 -6.76 10.05
CA PHE A 178 -15.90 -5.74 9.28
C PHE A 178 -16.06 -6.13 7.81
N ARG A 179 -15.01 -6.71 7.18
CA ARG A 179 -15.10 -7.15 5.77
C ARG A 179 -16.08 -8.28 5.57
N ILE A 180 -16.14 -9.24 6.49
CA ILE A 180 -17.13 -10.32 6.45
C ILE A 180 -18.55 -9.75 6.62
N GLU A 181 -18.75 -8.81 7.53
CA GLU A 181 -20.08 -8.20 7.73
C GLU A 181 -20.51 -7.38 6.52
N GLN A 182 -19.59 -6.62 5.90
CA GLN A 182 -19.87 -5.93 4.63
C GLN A 182 -20.30 -6.91 3.52
N LEU A 183 -19.64 -8.07 3.41
CA LEU A 183 -20.00 -9.07 2.41
C LEU A 183 -21.38 -9.67 2.70
N LYS A 184 -21.70 -9.99 3.96
CA LYS A 184 -23.04 -10.46 4.36
C LYS A 184 -24.12 -9.44 4.01
N GLN A 185 -23.87 -8.17 4.29
CA GLN A 185 -24.80 -7.10 3.95
C GLN A 185 -25.01 -7.01 2.42
N ALA A 186 -23.93 -7.11 1.63
CA ALA A 186 -24.02 -7.12 0.16
C ALA A 186 -24.83 -8.32 -0.37
N CYS A 187 -24.71 -9.51 0.27
CA CYS A 187 -25.55 -10.66 -0.08
C CYS A 187 -27.05 -10.43 0.20
N VAL A 188 -27.37 -9.72 1.30
CA VAL A 188 -28.78 -9.40 1.64
C VAL A 188 -29.35 -8.33 0.70
N GLU A 189 -28.56 -7.32 0.38
CA GLU A 189 -29.00 -6.20 -0.47
C GLU A 189 -29.05 -6.58 -1.95
N ASP A 190 -28.17 -7.44 -2.38
CA ASP A 190 -27.99 -7.91 -3.77
C ASP A 190 -28.20 -6.81 -4.83
N ARG A 191 -27.52 -5.68 -4.65
CA ARG A 191 -27.74 -4.47 -5.46
C ARG A 191 -27.56 -4.68 -6.95
N ALA A 192 -26.69 -5.61 -7.32
CA ALA A 192 -26.40 -5.94 -8.70
C ALA A 192 -27.24 -7.11 -9.24
N GLY A 193 -28.04 -7.80 -8.41
CA GLY A 193 -28.82 -8.98 -8.79
C GLY A 193 -27.94 -10.19 -9.16
N ARG A 194 -26.79 -10.36 -8.49
CA ARG A 194 -25.78 -11.37 -8.82
C ARG A 194 -25.64 -12.45 -7.75
N PHE A 195 -26.36 -12.33 -6.64
CA PHE A 195 -26.25 -13.25 -5.50
C PHE A 195 -26.52 -14.70 -5.87
N ASP A 196 -27.54 -14.98 -6.71
CA ASP A 196 -27.94 -16.33 -7.09
C ASP A 196 -27.04 -16.96 -8.19
N GLU A 197 -26.00 -16.27 -8.65
CA GLU A 197 -25.07 -16.85 -9.62
C GLU A 197 -24.35 -18.06 -9.01
N PRO A 198 -24.29 -19.22 -9.69
CA PRO A 198 -23.68 -20.45 -9.13
C PRO A 198 -22.24 -20.24 -8.65
N ALA A 199 -21.43 -19.47 -9.39
CA ALA A 199 -20.04 -19.18 -9.04
C ALA A 199 -19.92 -18.31 -7.77
N VAL A 200 -20.89 -17.41 -7.56
CA VAL A 200 -20.99 -16.59 -6.33
C VAL A 200 -21.32 -17.47 -5.14
N GLN A 201 -22.35 -18.32 -5.26
CA GLN A 201 -22.79 -19.24 -4.21
C GLN A 201 -21.70 -20.22 -3.78
N GLU A 202 -20.98 -20.80 -4.75
CA GLU A 202 -19.84 -21.69 -4.48
C GLU A 202 -18.74 -20.95 -3.70
N LEU A 203 -18.37 -19.74 -4.14
CA LEU A 203 -17.32 -18.94 -3.49
C LEU A 203 -17.77 -18.52 -2.06
N LEU A 204 -19.02 -18.10 -1.86
CA LEU A 204 -19.57 -17.74 -0.55
C LEU A 204 -19.54 -18.93 0.42
N GLU A 205 -19.87 -20.13 -0.04
CA GLU A 205 -19.78 -21.34 0.78
C GLU A 205 -18.34 -21.60 1.24
N GLN A 206 -17.38 -21.48 0.33
CA GLN A 206 -15.96 -21.71 0.65
C GLN A 206 -15.38 -20.64 1.58
N LEU A 207 -15.74 -19.38 1.37
CA LEU A 207 -15.35 -18.28 2.26
C LEU A 207 -15.97 -18.46 3.65
N GLY A 208 -17.26 -18.84 3.71
CA GLY A 208 -17.97 -19.07 4.96
C GLY A 208 -17.32 -20.13 5.85
N LYS A 209 -16.80 -21.21 5.27
CA LYS A 209 -16.10 -22.28 6.00
C LYS A 209 -14.85 -21.79 6.74
N ARG A 210 -14.26 -20.68 6.33
CA ARG A 210 -12.99 -20.14 6.86
C ARG A 210 -13.20 -18.88 7.71
N ALA A 211 -14.37 -18.29 7.66
CA ALA A 211 -14.66 -16.96 8.21
C ALA A 211 -14.24 -16.81 9.68
N GLU A 212 -14.60 -17.77 10.54
CA GLU A 212 -14.24 -17.75 11.96
C GLU A 212 -12.72 -17.72 12.19
N ALA A 213 -11.98 -18.60 11.50
CA ALA A 213 -10.54 -18.66 11.62
C ALA A 213 -9.85 -17.38 11.11
N MET A 214 -10.45 -16.71 10.12
CA MET A 214 -9.89 -15.48 9.54
C MET A 214 -10.15 -14.23 10.40
N THR A 215 -10.96 -14.28 11.45
CA THR A 215 -11.18 -13.18 12.40
C THR A 215 -10.37 -13.29 13.69
N GLU A 216 -9.46 -14.24 13.75
CA GLU A 216 -8.66 -14.54 14.95
C GLU A 216 -7.82 -13.34 15.43
N ALA A 217 -7.30 -12.52 14.51
CA ALA A 217 -6.49 -11.34 14.85
C ALA A 217 -7.32 -10.31 15.65
N GLU A 218 -8.54 -10.04 15.20
CA GLU A 218 -9.46 -9.09 15.86
C GLU A 218 -9.87 -9.61 17.24
N ARG A 219 -10.13 -10.89 17.37
CA ARG A 219 -10.44 -11.52 18.66
C ARG A 219 -9.29 -11.37 19.66
N LEU A 220 -8.08 -11.72 19.24
CA LEU A 220 -6.87 -11.61 20.09
C LEU A 220 -6.54 -10.16 20.41
N GLY A 221 -6.80 -9.23 19.49
CA GLY A 221 -6.65 -7.79 19.71
C GLY A 221 -7.57 -7.29 20.82
N ARG A 222 -8.86 -7.69 20.80
CA ARG A 222 -9.82 -7.34 21.88
C ARG A 222 -9.47 -7.96 23.23
N GLU A 223 -8.82 -9.13 23.22
CA GLU A 223 -8.32 -9.76 24.44
C GLU A 223 -7.01 -9.13 24.96
N GLY A 224 -6.47 -8.12 24.26
CA GLY A 224 -5.20 -7.47 24.61
C GLY A 224 -3.95 -8.34 24.40
N LYS A 225 -4.08 -9.46 23.68
CA LYS A 225 -2.99 -10.41 23.42
C LYS A 225 -2.18 -10.03 22.18
N LEU A 226 -2.82 -9.38 21.21
CA LEU A 226 -2.21 -8.95 19.97
C LEU A 226 -2.24 -7.40 19.90
N PRO A 227 -1.06 -6.73 19.91
CA PRO A 227 -1.02 -5.28 19.85
C PRO A 227 -1.26 -4.76 18.44
N LYS A 228 -1.92 -3.60 18.32
CA LYS A 228 -1.84 -2.82 17.08
C LYS A 228 -0.52 -2.05 17.07
N ARG A 229 0.11 -1.99 15.90
CA ARG A 229 1.36 -1.28 15.62
C ARG A 229 1.17 -0.32 14.46
N VAL A 230 2.09 0.59 14.25
CA VAL A 230 2.11 1.41 13.04
C VAL A 230 2.50 0.51 11.87
N CYS A 231 1.59 0.37 10.91
CA CYS A 231 1.76 -0.41 9.69
C CYS A 231 1.61 0.49 8.45
N HIS A 232 2.25 0.10 7.37
CA HIS A 232 2.13 0.76 6.07
C HIS A 232 0.76 0.49 5.43
N CYS A 233 0.26 -0.73 5.55
CA CYS A 233 -1.03 -1.22 5.06
C CYS A 233 -1.23 -1.23 3.53
N ASP A 234 -0.19 -1.02 2.73
CA ASP A 234 -0.18 -1.22 1.27
C ASP A 234 1.24 -1.62 0.81
N THR A 235 1.69 -2.77 1.25
CA THR A 235 3.07 -3.25 1.07
C THR A 235 3.29 -3.96 -0.26
N LYS A 236 3.30 -3.19 -1.32
CA LYS A 236 3.66 -3.67 -2.66
C LYS A 236 5.12 -3.35 -2.97
N VAL A 237 5.74 -4.13 -3.86
CA VAL A 237 7.13 -3.89 -4.27
C VAL A 237 7.31 -2.51 -4.93
N ASN A 238 6.31 -1.99 -5.61
CA ASN A 238 6.33 -0.66 -6.23
C ASN A 238 6.12 0.50 -5.24
N ASN A 239 5.82 0.21 -3.97
CA ASN A 239 5.82 1.17 -2.86
C ASN A 239 7.17 1.23 -2.15
N MET A 240 8.22 0.78 -2.83
CA MET A 240 9.63 0.92 -2.42
C MET A 240 10.46 1.49 -3.56
N LEU A 241 11.39 2.35 -3.20
CA LEU A 241 12.44 2.82 -4.09
C LEU A 241 13.70 1.99 -3.84
N PHE A 242 14.25 1.45 -4.91
CA PHE A 242 15.50 0.71 -4.91
C PHE A 242 16.63 1.59 -5.48
N SER A 243 17.87 1.29 -5.10
CA SER A 243 19.06 1.81 -5.78
C SER A 243 19.00 1.52 -7.27
N GLU A 244 19.71 2.29 -8.11
CA GLU A 244 19.71 2.12 -9.58
C GLU A 244 20.09 0.70 -10.02
N ASP A 245 21.00 0.04 -9.29
CA ASP A 245 21.38 -1.36 -9.54
C ASP A 245 20.36 -2.38 -8.98
N GLY A 246 19.38 -1.89 -8.22
CA GLY A 246 18.31 -2.67 -7.64
C GLY A 246 18.73 -3.58 -6.47
N SER A 247 19.92 -3.41 -5.92
CA SER A 247 20.46 -4.27 -4.86
C SER A 247 19.92 -3.92 -3.47
N GLU A 248 19.58 -2.65 -3.24
CA GLU A 248 19.16 -2.11 -1.94
C GLU A 248 17.83 -1.37 -2.04
N VAL A 249 17.01 -1.46 -0.98
CA VAL A 249 15.84 -0.58 -0.81
C VAL A 249 16.29 0.69 -0.13
N LEU A 250 16.10 1.81 -0.80
CA LEU A 250 16.43 3.14 -0.28
C LEU A 250 15.32 3.67 0.63
N CYS A 251 14.09 3.70 0.13
CA CYS A 251 12.99 4.34 0.84
C CYS A 251 11.66 3.58 0.64
N VAL A 252 10.87 3.48 1.70
CA VAL A 252 9.45 3.09 1.65
C VAL A 252 8.64 4.34 1.33
N ILE A 253 7.79 4.25 0.30
CA ILE A 253 6.99 5.37 -0.22
C ILE A 253 5.50 5.05 -0.16
N ASP A 254 4.65 6.01 -0.56
CA ASP A 254 3.18 5.90 -0.57
C ASP A 254 2.57 5.63 0.82
N LEU A 255 2.84 6.57 1.75
CA LEU A 255 2.47 6.47 3.16
C LEU A 255 1.00 6.84 3.46
N ASP A 256 0.11 6.93 2.46
CA ASP A 256 -1.28 7.37 2.64
C ASP A 256 -2.09 6.42 3.54
N THR A 257 -1.72 5.15 3.54
CA THR A 257 -2.36 4.11 4.34
C THR A 257 -1.61 3.80 5.64
N VAL A 258 -0.62 4.63 6.01
CA VAL A 258 0.08 4.41 7.28
C VAL A 258 -0.83 4.69 8.46
N MET A 259 -1.13 3.62 9.23
CA MET A 259 -2.10 3.67 10.31
C MET A 259 -1.86 2.56 11.35
N PRO A 260 -2.55 2.59 12.51
CA PRO A 260 -2.51 1.48 13.45
C PRO A 260 -3.18 0.23 12.88
N SER A 261 -2.43 -0.88 12.80
CA SER A 261 -2.96 -2.18 12.38
C SER A 261 -2.20 -3.33 13.07
N PHE A 262 -2.60 -4.58 12.82
CA PHE A 262 -1.76 -5.72 13.17
C PHE A 262 -0.60 -5.83 12.15
N ILE A 263 0.56 -6.30 12.58
CA ILE A 263 1.76 -6.47 11.71
C ILE A 263 1.46 -7.34 10.48
N PHE A 264 0.40 -8.10 10.53
CA PHE A 264 -0.08 -8.94 9.44
C PHE A 264 -0.46 -8.14 8.21
N SER A 265 -0.88 -6.87 8.38
CA SER A 265 -1.20 -5.96 7.29
C SER A 265 -0.02 -5.74 6.34
N ASP A 266 1.19 -5.65 6.87
CA ASP A 266 2.37 -5.46 6.05
C ASP A 266 2.95 -6.80 5.58
N TYR A 267 3.08 -7.75 6.50
CA TYR A 267 3.65 -9.06 6.17
C TYR A 267 2.80 -9.85 5.17
N GLY A 268 1.49 -9.89 5.40
CA GLY A 268 0.57 -10.67 4.57
C GLY A 268 0.27 -10.04 3.22
N ASP A 269 0.12 -8.70 3.15
CA ASP A 269 -0.21 -8.03 1.90
C ASP A 269 0.94 -8.08 0.89
N PHE A 270 2.19 -7.93 1.35
CA PHE A 270 3.35 -8.15 0.47
C PHE A 270 3.34 -9.55 -0.13
N LEU A 271 3.18 -10.59 0.71
CA LEU A 271 3.21 -11.96 0.25
C LEU A 271 2.04 -12.33 -0.67
N ARG A 272 0.87 -11.74 -0.47
CA ARG A 272 -0.29 -11.91 -1.35
C ARG A 272 0.03 -11.53 -2.80
N THR A 273 0.74 -10.42 -3.00
CA THR A 273 1.10 -9.93 -4.34
C THR A 273 2.39 -10.56 -4.86
N ALA A 274 3.42 -10.65 -4.04
CA ALA A 274 4.76 -11.06 -4.45
C ALA A 274 4.94 -12.58 -4.56
N ALA A 275 4.25 -13.35 -3.69
CA ALA A 275 4.36 -14.81 -3.67
C ALA A 275 3.28 -15.53 -4.49
N SER A 276 2.55 -14.82 -5.35
CA SER A 276 1.71 -15.40 -6.40
C SER A 276 2.49 -15.46 -7.72
N THR A 277 2.29 -16.54 -8.50
CA THR A 277 2.86 -16.67 -9.85
C THR A 277 2.06 -15.91 -10.91
N ALA A 278 0.85 -15.46 -10.58
CA ALA A 278 -0.07 -14.81 -11.50
C ALA A 278 -0.55 -13.46 -10.95
N ALA A 279 -0.95 -12.57 -11.85
CA ALA A 279 -1.63 -11.33 -11.50
C ALA A 279 -2.96 -11.61 -10.80
N GLU A 280 -3.46 -10.64 -10.02
CA GLU A 280 -4.71 -10.83 -9.25
C GLU A 280 -5.99 -10.88 -10.10
N ASP A 281 -5.89 -10.60 -11.39
CA ASP A 281 -6.97 -10.66 -12.38
C ASP A 281 -6.74 -11.74 -13.47
N GLU A 282 -5.76 -12.65 -13.29
CA GLU A 282 -5.55 -13.79 -14.19
C GLU A 282 -6.77 -14.73 -14.15
N PRO A 283 -7.47 -14.94 -15.27
CA PRO A 283 -8.66 -15.78 -15.31
C PRO A 283 -8.36 -17.29 -15.38
N ASP A 284 -7.15 -17.67 -15.74
CA ASP A 284 -6.71 -19.08 -15.75
C ASP A 284 -6.12 -19.43 -14.37
N PHE A 285 -6.98 -19.94 -13.50
CA PHE A 285 -6.61 -20.25 -12.11
C PHE A 285 -5.57 -21.38 -12.00
N SER A 286 -5.36 -22.18 -13.05
CA SER A 286 -4.30 -23.21 -13.06
C SER A 286 -2.89 -22.64 -13.02
N LYS A 287 -2.72 -21.36 -13.42
CA LYS A 287 -1.46 -20.63 -13.36
C LYS A 287 -1.14 -20.10 -11.95
N ILE A 288 -2.12 -20.09 -11.05
CA ILE A 288 -1.92 -19.54 -9.71
C ILE A 288 -1.23 -20.58 -8.84
N GLN A 289 -0.01 -20.28 -8.45
CA GLN A 289 0.80 -21.09 -7.54
C GLN A 289 1.40 -20.18 -6.45
N PHE A 290 1.67 -20.76 -5.28
CA PHE A 290 2.36 -20.07 -4.21
C PHE A 290 3.88 -20.24 -4.37
N ARG A 291 4.60 -19.11 -4.44
CA ARG A 291 6.06 -19.05 -4.61
C ARG A 291 6.77 -19.20 -3.27
N GLN A 292 7.11 -20.43 -2.95
CA GLN A 292 7.81 -20.78 -1.71
C GLN A 292 9.18 -20.09 -1.59
N ASP A 293 9.89 -19.89 -2.71
CA ASP A 293 11.19 -19.21 -2.78
C ASP A 293 11.09 -17.75 -2.35
N VAL A 294 10.09 -17.02 -2.87
CA VAL A 294 9.80 -15.62 -2.51
C VAL A 294 9.36 -15.50 -1.06
N PHE A 295 8.45 -16.37 -0.62
CA PHE A 295 8.00 -16.42 0.78
C PHE A 295 9.18 -16.59 1.74
N GLN A 296 10.07 -17.56 1.49
CA GLN A 296 11.22 -17.82 2.35
C GLN A 296 12.18 -16.65 2.39
N ALA A 297 12.49 -16.06 1.23
CA ALA A 297 13.39 -14.92 1.12
C ALA A 297 12.84 -13.70 1.87
N PHE A 298 11.57 -13.35 1.62
CA PHE A 298 10.90 -12.24 2.31
C PHE A 298 10.86 -12.46 3.83
N THR A 299 10.41 -13.63 4.27
CA THR A 299 10.30 -13.96 5.70
C THR A 299 11.66 -13.87 6.41
N LYS A 300 12.74 -14.37 5.78
CA LYS A 300 14.09 -14.26 6.32
C LYS A 300 14.51 -12.80 6.48
N GLY A 301 14.31 -11.97 5.45
CA GLY A 301 14.62 -10.55 5.52
C GLY A 301 13.78 -9.82 6.56
N TYR A 302 12.47 -10.07 6.60
CA TYR A 302 11.55 -9.46 7.57
C TYR A 302 11.95 -9.79 9.02
N LEU A 303 12.16 -11.06 9.35
CA LEU A 303 12.55 -11.47 10.69
C LEU A 303 13.93 -10.97 11.11
N ALA A 304 14.86 -10.78 10.16
CA ALA A 304 16.17 -10.21 10.47
C ALA A 304 16.04 -8.79 11.06
N SER A 305 15.07 -7.99 10.60
CA SER A 305 14.84 -6.62 11.07
C SER A 305 13.75 -6.51 12.15
N ALA A 306 12.67 -7.30 12.05
CA ALA A 306 11.49 -7.16 12.88
C ALA A 306 11.53 -7.95 14.20
N ARG A 307 12.34 -9.01 14.30
CA ARG A 307 12.33 -9.92 15.45
C ARG A 307 12.52 -9.22 16.81
N SER A 308 13.27 -8.13 16.85
CA SER A 308 13.59 -7.43 18.09
C SER A 308 12.39 -6.76 18.76
N PHE A 309 11.36 -6.39 17.99
CA PHE A 309 10.16 -5.72 18.53
C PHE A 309 8.91 -6.61 18.53
N LEU A 310 8.91 -7.70 17.76
CA LEU A 310 7.77 -8.61 17.68
C LEU A 310 7.62 -9.45 18.96
N THR A 311 6.37 -9.62 19.39
CA THR A 311 6.03 -10.57 20.45
C THR A 311 6.11 -12.02 19.93
N PRO A 312 6.31 -13.01 20.81
CA PRO A 312 6.26 -14.42 20.40
C PRO A 312 4.96 -14.81 19.70
N LEU A 313 3.83 -14.23 20.11
CA LEU A 313 2.53 -14.49 19.49
C LEU A 313 2.43 -13.91 18.07
N GLU A 314 2.93 -12.70 17.84
CA GLU A 314 2.98 -12.11 16.50
C GLU A 314 3.79 -13.01 15.55
N ILE A 315 4.94 -13.50 15.99
CA ILE A 315 5.78 -14.42 15.18
C ILE A 315 5.06 -15.74 14.92
N GLN A 316 4.46 -16.32 15.96
CA GLN A 316 3.72 -17.58 15.84
C GLN A 316 2.55 -17.48 14.85
N MET A 317 1.97 -16.28 14.71
CA MET A 317 0.84 -16.01 13.83
C MET A 317 1.24 -15.55 12.42
N LEU A 318 2.53 -15.44 12.07
CA LEU A 318 2.92 -15.10 10.70
C LEU A 318 2.34 -16.05 9.64
N PRO A 319 2.25 -17.38 9.85
CA PRO A 319 1.57 -18.28 8.91
C PRO A 319 0.09 -17.91 8.67
N TYR A 320 -0.60 -17.42 9.69
CA TYR A 320 -1.97 -16.93 9.57
C TYR A 320 -2.04 -15.72 8.63
N ALA A 321 -1.09 -14.76 8.71
CA ALA A 321 -1.08 -13.60 7.84
C ALA A 321 -0.97 -13.97 6.35
N VAL A 322 -0.23 -15.03 6.00
CA VAL A 322 -0.04 -15.47 4.60
C VAL A 322 -1.37 -15.90 3.97
N VAL A 323 -2.26 -16.52 4.72
CA VAL A 323 -3.58 -16.94 4.22
C VAL A 323 -4.64 -15.86 4.39
N LEU A 324 -4.53 -15.03 5.42
CA LEU A 324 -5.51 -13.97 5.71
C LEU A 324 -5.64 -12.97 4.56
N PHE A 325 -4.53 -12.53 3.98
CA PHE A 325 -4.58 -11.44 3.00
C PHE A 325 -5.20 -11.83 1.65
N PRO A 326 -4.88 -12.96 1.01
CA PRO A 326 -5.64 -13.39 -0.16
C PRO A 326 -7.11 -13.70 0.17
N TYR A 327 -7.42 -14.25 1.37
CA TYR A 327 -8.79 -14.43 1.81
C TYR A 327 -9.54 -13.09 1.93
N MET A 328 -8.95 -12.11 2.60
CA MET A 328 -9.53 -10.77 2.76
C MET A 328 -9.80 -10.11 1.40
N GLN A 329 -8.84 -10.22 0.47
CA GLN A 329 -8.99 -9.63 -0.85
C GLN A 329 -10.05 -10.34 -1.69
N SER A 330 -10.18 -11.67 -1.58
CA SER A 330 -11.29 -12.42 -2.17
C SER A 330 -12.66 -11.91 -1.66
N VAL A 331 -12.79 -11.73 -0.33
CA VAL A 331 -14.00 -11.17 0.29
C VAL A 331 -14.31 -9.76 -0.24
N ARG A 332 -13.30 -8.89 -0.35
CA ARG A 332 -13.46 -7.51 -0.80
C ARG A 332 -13.85 -7.41 -2.28
N PHE A 333 -13.24 -8.21 -3.15
CA PHE A 333 -13.62 -8.25 -4.57
C PHE A 333 -15.03 -8.81 -4.77
N LEU A 334 -15.42 -9.85 -4.03
CA LEU A 334 -16.77 -10.39 -4.09
C LEU A 334 -17.81 -9.39 -3.57
N TRP A 335 -17.47 -8.66 -2.50
CA TRP A 335 -18.29 -7.57 -1.99
C TRP A 335 -18.54 -6.49 -3.04
N ASP A 336 -17.51 -6.03 -3.73
CA ASP A 336 -17.64 -5.02 -4.79
C ASP A 336 -18.44 -5.54 -5.98
N TYR A 337 -18.23 -6.80 -6.37
CA TYR A 337 -19.00 -7.48 -7.42
C TYR A 337 -20.50 -7.47 -7.13
N LEU A 338 -20.90 -7.82 -5.90
CA LEU A 338 -22.30 -7.83 -5.47
C LEU A 338 -22.88 -6.41 -5.36
N ASN A 339 -22.07 -5.40 -5.13
CA ASN A 339 -22.49 -4.00 -5.08
C ASN A 339 -22.47 -3.26 -6.44
N GLY A 340 -22.11 -3.95 -7.54
CA GLY A 340 -22.15 -3.39 -8.88
C GLY A 340 -20.85 -2.76 -9.37
N ASP A 341 -19.70 -3.21 -8.84
CA ASP A 341 -18.35 -2.84 -9.32
C ASP A 341 -18.04 -1.35 -9.18
N GLY A 342 -18.38 -0.76 -8.02
CA GLY A 342 -18.22 0.68 -7.79
C GLY A 342 -16.86 1.09 -7.18
N TYR A 343 -16.15 0.18 -6.52
CA TYR A 343 -14.91 0.49 -5.81
C TYR A 343 -13.67 0.33 -6.70
N TRP A 344 -13.54 -0.81 -7.41
CA TRP A 344 -12.43 -1.02 -8.33
C TRP A 344 -12.84 -0.81 -9.79
N LYS A 345 -11.94 -0.24 -10.58
CA LYS A 345 -12.11 -0.16 -12.04
C LYS A 345 -12.18 -1.56 -12.63
N VAL A 346 -13.22 -1.83 -13.40
CA VAL A 346 -13.44 -3.10 -14.12
C VAL A 346 -13.29 -2.92 -15.61
N GLN A 347 -12.79 -3.96 -16.30
CA GLN A 347 -12.63 -3.98 -17.76
C GLN A 347 -13.77 -4.73 -18.44
N TYR A 348 -14.44 -5.63 -17.70
CA TYR A 348 -15.56 -6.46 -18.18
C TYR A 348 -16.50 -6.82 -17.00
N PRO A 349 -17.76 -7.25 -17.26
CA PRO A 349 -18.78 -7.37 -16.22
C PRO A 349 -18.48 -8.33 -15.06
N THR A 350 -17.63 -9.34 -15.27
CA THR A 350 -17.29 -10.34 -14.23
C THR A 350 -15.87 -10.15 -13.67
N HIS A 351 -15.24 -9.01 -13.93
CA HIS A 351 -13.82 -8.81 -13.59
C HIS A 351 -13.55 -8.97 -12.08
N ASN A 352 -14.40 -8.38 -11.23
CA ASN A 352 -14.23 -8.53 -9.78
C ASN A 352 -14.59 -9.93 -9.27
N LEU A 353 -15.49 -10.66 -9.92
CA LEU A 353 -15.72 -12.08 -9.61
C LEU A 353 -14.48 -12.93 -9.94
N VAL A 354 -13.87 -12.71 -11.11
CA VAL A 354 -12.61 -13.37 -11.51
C VAL A 354 -11.51 -13.07 -10.49
N ARG A 355 -11.36 -11.81 -10.09
CA ARG A 355 -10.40 -11.42 -9.04
C ARG A 355 -10.70 -12.12 -7.71
N ALA A 356 -11.96 -12.18 -7.29
CA ALA A 356 -12.34 -12.85 -6.05
C ALA A 356 -11.99 -14.34 -6.08
N GLN A 357 -12.29 -15.02 -7.18
CA GLN A 357 -11.97 -16.44 -7.40
C GLN A 357 -10.46 -16.67 -7.49
N ASN A 358 -9.72 -15.78 -8.16
CA ASN A 358 -8.26 -15.79 -8.26
C ASN A 358 -7.61 -15.74 -6.87
N GLN A 359 -8.02 -14.78 -6.05
CA GLN A 359 -7.49 -14.65 -4.68
C GLN A 359 -7.90 -15.85 -3.82
N PHE A 360 -9.07 -16.41 -4.02
CA PHE A 360 -9.48 -17.63 -3.32
C PHE A 360 -8.68 -18.85 -3.78
N GLU A 361 -8.31 -18.94 -5.07
CA GLU A 361 -7.38 -19.99 -5.52
C GLU A 361 -6.02 -19.87 -4.82
N LEU A 362 -5.50 -18.64 -4.67
CA LEU A 362 -4.28 -18.42 -3.91
C LEU A 362 -4.43 -18.84 -2.43
N VAL A 363 -5.59 -18.62 -1.79
CA VAL A 363 -5.88 -19.18 -0.44
C VAL A 363 -5.65 -20.69 -0.41
N LYS A 364 -6.19 -21.43 -1.37
CA LYS A 364 -6.02 -22.90 -1.44
C LYS A 364 -4.55 -23.28 -1.59
N ARG A 365 -3.79 -22.60 -2.45
CA ARG A 365 -2.35 -22.85 -2.65
C ARG A 365 -1.53 -22.56 -1.40
N VAL A 366 -1.88 -21.53 -0.65
CA VAL A 366 -1.24 -21.21 0.64
C VAL A 366 -1.59 -22.26 1.69
N GLU A 367 -2.85 -22.73 1.76
CA GLU A 367 -3.27 -23.80 2.67
C GLU A 367 -2.54 -25.11 2.38
N GLU A 368 -2.34 -25.49 1.11
CA GLU A 368 -1.53 -26.63 0.69
C GLU A 368 -0.06 -26.50 1.15
N ALA A 369 0.50 -25.29 1.07
CA ALA A 369 1.88 -24.99 1.50
C ALA A 369 2.03 -24.79 3.02
N MET A 370 0.96 -24.73 3.79
CA MET A 370 0.95 -24.35 5.22
C MET A 370 1.91 -25.17 6.09
N PRO A 371 2.06 -26.51 5.92
CA PRO A 371 3.06 -27.26 6.68
C PRO A 371 4.50 -26.77 6.44
N ALA A 372 4.85 -26.48 5.19
CA ALA A 372 6.17 -25.95 4.82
C ALA A 372 6.39 -24.51 5.32
N ILE A 373 5.36 -23.66 5.25
CA ILE A 373 5.35 -22.29 5.79
C ILE A 373 5.67 -22.33 7.29
N LYS A 374 4.94 -23.13 8.07
CA LYS A 374 5.14 -23.26 9.52
C LYS A 374 6.53 -23.81 9.86
N ALA A 375 6.98 -24.84 9.16
CA ALA A 375 8.29 -25.43 9.36
C ALA A 375 9.40 -24.41 9.10
N PHE A 376 9.29 -23.63 8.03
CA PHE A 376 10.27 -22.61 7.69
C PHE A 376 10.33 -21.50 8.75
N ILE A 377 9.18 -20.90 9.14
CA ILE A 377 9.16 -19.86 10.17
C ILE A 377 9.77 -20.36 11.47
N ASN A 378 9.41 -21.60 11.91
CA ASN A 378 10.00 -22.20 13.12
C ASN A 378 11.52 -22.37 13.01
N SER A 379 12.05 -22.69 11.83
CA SER A 379 13.49 -22.81 11.61
C SER A 379 14.25 -21.49 11.72
N GLN A 380 13.57 -20.37 11.51
CA GLN A 380 14.16 -19.03 11.65
C GLN A 380 14.21 -18.54 13.12
N LEU A 381 13.56 -19.27 14.03
CA LEU A 381 13.49 -18.90 15.45
C LEU A 381 14.59 -19.57 16.30
N ASN A 382 15.17 -20.63 15.78
CA ASN A 382 16.29 -21.38 16.38
C ASN A 382 17.63 -20.81 15.94
#